data_598707ad3529543a7f184c03ded1d543
#
_entry.id   598707ad3529543a7f184c03ded1d543
#
_cell.length_a   1.000
_cell.length_b   1.000
_cell.length_c   1.000
_cell.angle_alpha   90.00
_cell.angle_beta   90.00
_cell.angle_gamma   90.00
#
_symmetry.space_group_name_H-M   'P 1'
#
loop_
_entity.id
_entity.type
_entity.pdbx_description
1 polymer ?
#
loop_
_entity_poly.entity_id
_entity_poly.type
_entity_poly.pdbx_seq_one_letter_code
_entity_poly.pdbx_strand_id
1 'polypeptide(L)'
;MKNRFMVIGSRADPEMRWRRWAWFTVELAAPATRVCEVLERAVVDAEIPLVARDPEPSAVLMDVTEGCGRYALRYWLCDAREDDATDSRVRAHALAALERAGIRTSTRREERVVLAEDAARREDLAAEEQARRLRALSRVPLFATLSEPEKLVLSGHLLHAPFVVGDVVTRKGAVAHWLYLVINGQAEICDDVNGVRQRVALIGPGDVFGERGMLTGEPRSATVCAITDLECYRLDKDGFQSVIQARPDIAQELSRVLVARAAELDALRRDLAVSPRPQTNHLDFLTRIRSFFGLN
;
A
#
# COMPACT_ATOMS: atom_id res chain seq x y z
N MET A 1 -0.26 36.76 0.67
CA MET A 1 -1.43 37.21 1.45
C MET A 1 -1.91 36.08 2.30
N LYS A 2 -1.72 36.11 3.62
CA LYS A 2 -2.27 35.10 4.54
C LYS A 2 -3.78 35.31 4.64
N ASN A 3 -4.54 34.36 4.07
CA ASN A 3 -6.00 34.36 4.31
C ASN A 3 -6.24 34.07 5.79
N ARG A 4 -6.45 35.10 6.57
CA ARG A 4 -7.03 34.99 7.90
C ARG A 4 -8.51 34.65 7.73
N PHE A 5 -8.86 33.37 7.79
CA PHE A 5 -10.24 33.01 8.06
C PHE A 5 -10.52 33.23 9.54
N MET A 6 -11.43 34.15 9.82
CA MET A 6 -11.98 34.32 11.16
C MET A 6 -12.91 33.12 11.39
N VAL A 7 -12.47 32.15 12.18
CA VAL A 7 -13.35 31.06 12.62
C VAL A 7 -14.22 31.64 13.72
N ILE A 8 -15.47 31.88 13.40
CA ILE A 8 -16.49 32.08 14.42
C ILE A 8 -16.70 30.71 15.04
N GLY A 9 -16.06 30.46 16.18
CA GLY A 9 -16.26 29.24 16.95
C GLY A 9 -17.75 29.13 17.27
N SER A 10 -18.42 28.13 16.68
CA SER A 10 -19.76 27.80 17.11
C SER A 10 -19.67 27.33 18.56
N ARG A 11 -20.44 27.91 19.44
CA ARG A 11 -20.57 27.54 20.88
C ARG A 11 -21.00 26.05 21.08
N ALA A 12 -21.11 25.28 20.03
CA ALA A 12 -21.67 23.93 20.01
C ALA A 12 -20.62 22.80 20.09
N ASP A 13 -19.31 23.08 19.89
CA ASP A 13 -18.27 22.07 20.04
C ASP A 13 -17.45 22.35 21.31
N PRO A 14 -17.68 21.59 22.41
CA PRO A 14 -16.94 21.75 23.67
C PRO A 14 -15.45 21.45 23.55
N GLU A 15 -15.01 20.75 22.48
CA GLU A 15 -13.62 20.40 22.24
C GLU A 15 -12.88 21.36 21.31
N MET A 16 -13.52 22.47 20.84
CA MET A 16 -12.91 23.48 19.97
C MET A 16 -12.20 22.91 18.76
N ARG A 17 -12.80 21.91 18.08
CA ARG A 17 -12.23 21.31 16.88
C ARG A 17 -12.38 22.22 15.67
N TRP A 18 -11.32 22.28 14.86
CA TRP A 18 -11.26 23.16 13.70
C TRP A 18 -11.39 22.37 12.42
N ARG A 19 -12.41 22.68 11.61
CA ARG A 19 -12.60 22.05 10.31
C ARG A 19 -11.57 22.55 9.31
N ARG A 20 -10.79 21.60 8.72
CA ARG A 20 -9.80 21.86 7.68
C ARG A 20 -10.23 21.27 6.35
N TRP A 21 -9.62 21.77 5.28
CA TRP A 21 -9.87 21.35 3.91
C TRP A 21 -8.54 21.16 3.20
N ALA A 22 -8.25 19.94 2.72
CA ALA A 22 -7.16 19.69 1.80
C ALA A 22 -7.73 19.53 0.38
N TRP A 23 -7.16 20.25 -0.57
CA TRP A 23 -7.64 20.26 -1.93
C TRP A 23 -6.79 19.38 -2.83
N PHE A 24 -7.45 18.59 -3.69
CA PHE A 24 -6.84 17.73 -4.69
C PHE A 24 -7.49 17.95 -6.04
N THR A 25 -6.69 18.02 -7.09
CA THR A 25 -7.16 18.04 -8.47
C THR A 25 -6.74 16.71 -9.11
N VAL A 26 -7.70 15.96 -9.62
CA VAL A 26 -7.54 14.58 -10.08
C VAL A 26 -8.09 14.46 -11.50
N GLU A 27 -7.41 13.70 -12.36
CA GLU A 27 -7.89 13.40 -13.71
C GLU A 27 -9.22 12.61 -13.66
N LEU A 28 -10.14 12.88 -14.60
CA LEU A 28 -11.46 12.21 -14.65
C LEU A 28 -11.41 10.74 -15.12
N ALA A 29 -10.24 10.10 -15.05
CA ALA A 29 -10.07 8.71 -15.42
C ALA A 29 -10.69 7.70 -14.41
N ALA A 30 -10.92 8.13 -13.17
CA ALA A 30 -11.52 7.32 -12.12
C ALA A 30 -12.91 7.86 -11.71
N PRO A 31 -13.85 6.98 -11.31
CA PRO A 31 -15.15 7.40 -10.79
C PRO A 31 -14.98 8.30 -9.56
N ALA A 32 -15.75 9.38 -9.47
CA ALA A 32 -15.64 10.36 -8.37
C ALA A 32 -15.85 9.74 -6.98
N THR A 33 -16.75 8.76 -6.87
CA THR A 33 -17.02 8.02 -5.64
C THR A 33 -15.77 7.28 -5.16
N ARG A 34 -15.04 6.64 -6.08
CA ARG A 34 -13.79 5.94 -5.76
C ARG A 34 -12.70 6.91 -5.29
N VAL A 35 -12.60 8.08 -5.92
CA VAL A 35 -11.64 9.12 -5.50
C VAL A 35 -11.95 9.57 -4.08
N CYS A 36 -13.22 9.84 -3.77
CA CYS A 36 -13.65 10.22 -2.42
C CYS A 36 -13.32 9.13 -1.40
N GLU A 37 -13.66 7.87 -1.67
CA GLU A 37 -13.36 6.73 -0.80
C GLU A 37 -11.86 6.58 -0.52
N VAL A 38 -11.01 6.75 -1.54
CA VAL A 38 -9.55 6.66 -1.37
C VAL A 38 -9.03 7.80 -0.49
N LEU A 39 -9.51 9.03 -0.69
CA LEU A 39 -9.12 10.19 0.11
C LEU A 39 -9.57 10.05 1.57
N GLU A 40 -10.79 9.58 1.81
CA GLU A 40 -11.33 9.36 3.15
C GLU A 40 -10.53 8.29 3.91
N ARG A 41 -10.35 7.13 3.29
CA ARG A 41 -9.57 6.02 3.88
C ARG A 41 -8.12 6.40 4.16
N ALA A 42 -7.50 7.21 3.33
CA ALA A 42 -6.13 7.67 3.55
C ALA A 42 -5.94 8.39 4.90
N VAL A 43 -6.99 9.02 5.42
CA VAL A 43 -6.94 9.73 6.71
C VAL A 43 -7.52 8.89 7.84
N VAL A 44 -8.60 8.15 7.58
CA VAL A 44 -9.25 7.27 8.59
C VAL A 44 -8.33 6.13 9.00
N ASP A 45 -7.64 5.52 8.02
CA ASP A 45 -6.77 4.37 8.24
C ASP A 45 -5.40 4.74 8.80
N ALA A 46 -4.94 5.97 8.56
CA ALA A 46 -3.71 6.51 9.11
C ALA A 46 -3.98 7.11 10.50
N GLU A 47 -3.13 6.80 11.46
CA GLU A 47 -3.21 7.41 12.79
C GLU A 47 -2.50 8.77 12.78
N ILE A 48 -3.07 9.75 12.04
CA ILE A 48 -2.46 11.08 11.93
C ILE A 48 -2.67 11.84 13.24
N PRO A 49 -1.59 12.24 13.93
CA PRO A 49 -1.71 13.00 15.17
C PRO A 49 -2.54 14.28 14.98
N LEU A 50 -3.36 14.61 15.94
CA LEU A 50 -4.20 15.82 16.00
C LEU A 50 -5.35 15.87 14.98
N VAL A 51 -5.57 14.82 14.18
CA VAL A 51 -6.80 14.67 13.39
C VAL A 51 -7.84 13.95 14.24
N ALA A 52 -9.01 14.57 14.41
CA ALA A 52 -10.11 13.98 15.14
C ALA A 52 -10.69 12.76 14.40
N ARG A 53 -11.04 11.71 15.15
CA ARG A 53 -11.75 10.54 14.61
C ARG A 53 -13.25 10.77 14.47
N ASP A 54 -13.80 11.65 15.27
CA ASP A 54 -15.19 12.07 15.24
C ASP A 54 -15.24 13.62 15.27
N PRO A 55 -15.86 14.29 14.30
CA PRO A 55 -16.45 13.73 13.08
C PRO A 55 -15.42 13.11 12.14
N GLU A 56 -15.81 12.01 11.47
CA GLU A 56 -14.94 11.34 10.51
C GLU A 56 -14.53 12.25 9.35
N PRO A 57 -13.30 12.11 8.83
CA PRO A 57 -12.89 12.72 7.58
C PRO A 57 -13.83 12.36 6.44
N SER A 58 -14.10 13.31 5.56
CA SER A 58 -14.99 13.11 4.41
C SER A 58 -14.46 13.83 3.19
N ALA A 59 -14.63 13.24 2.01
CA ALA A 59 -14.23 13.83 0.75
C ALA A 59 -15.45 14.16 -0.13
N VAL A 60 -15.38 15.23 -0.89
CA VAL A 60 -16.42 15.62 -1.83
C VAL A 60 -15.82 16.14 -3.12
N LEU A 61 -16.46 15.83 -4.25
CA LEU A 61 -16.20 16.48 -5.52
C LEU A 61 -16.83 17.88 -5.46
N MET A 62 -16.01 18.91 -5.60
CA MET A 62 -16.44 20.29 -5.50
C MET A 62 -16.70 20.93 -6.87
N ASP A 63 -15.92 20.52 -7.87
CA ASP A 63 -15.98 21.11 -9.19
C ASP A 63 -15.37 20.18 -10.24
N VAL A 64 -15.75 20.37 -11.50
CA VAL A 64 -15.15 19.68 -12.65
C VAL A 64 -14.77 20.71 -13.70
N THR A 65 -13.48 20.82 -13.99
CA THR A 65 -12.94 21.83 -14.89
C THR A 65 -11.79 21.24 -15.73
N GLU A 66 -11.78 21.50 -17.01
CA GLU A 66 -10.69 21.12 -17.93
C GLU A 66 -10.28 19.62 -17.87
N GLY A 67 -11.26 18.72 -17.77
CA GLY A 67 -11.01 17.28 -17.72
C GLY A 67 -10.51 16.77 -16.37
N CYS A 68 -10.57 17.60 -15.33
CA CYS A 68 -10.17 17.26 -13.97
C CYS A 68 -11.30 17.52 -12.97
N GLY A 69 -11.39 16.65 -11.96
CA GLY A 69 -12.23 16.84 -10.79
C GLY A 69 -11.45 17.53 -9.67
N ARG A 70 -12.03 18.54 -9.05
CA ARG A 70 -11.50 19.22 -7.86
C ARG A 70 -12.17 18.67 -6.63
N TYR A 71 -11.42 18.04 -5.75
CA TYR A 71 -11.91 17.39 -4.54
C TYR A 71 -11.47 18.14 -3.30
N ALA A 72 -12.34 18.17 -2.29
CA ALA A 72 -12.04 18.67 -0.95
C ALA A 72 -12.12 17.53 0.05
N LEU A 73 -10.96 17.16 0.62
CA LEU A 73 -10.88 16.29 1.78
C LEU A 73 -11.04 17.14 3.03
N ARG A 74 -12.07 16.84 3.83
CA ARG A 74 -12.47 17.58 5.02
C ARG A 74 -12.16 16.77 6.26
N TYR A 75 -11.53 17.37 7.24
CA TYR A 75 -11.19 16.75 8.52
C TYR A 75 -11.20 17.79 9.64
N TRP A 76 -11.15 17.32 10.87
CA TRP A 76 -11.19 18.15 12.03
C TRP A 76 -9.87 18.09 12.77
N LEU A 77 -9.33 19.28 13.12
CA LEU A 77 -8.07 19.45 13.82
C LEU A 77 -8.33 19.66 15.31
N CYS A 78 -7.62 18.90 16.17
CA CYS A 78 -7.75 18.99 17.62
C CYS A 78 -6.95 20.15 18.23
N ASP A 79 -5.87 20.61 17.57
CA ASP A 79 -5.06 21.74 18.00
C ASP A 79 -4.70 22.66 16.81
N ALA A 80 -5.23 23.85 16.82
CA ALA A 80 -5.04 24.82 15.74
C ALA A 80 -3.60 25.37 15.63
N ARG A 81 -2.76 25.18 16.64
CA ARG A 81 -1.36 25.65 16.63
C ARG A 81 -0.48 24.77 15.74
N GLU A 82 -0.87 23.52 15.53
CA GLU A 82 -0.15 22.51 14.74
C GLU A 82 -0.80 22.30 13.36
N ASP A 83 -1.44 23.32 12.81
CA ASP A 83 -2.24 23.22 11.59
C ASP A 83 -1.37 22.91 10.36
N ASP A 84 -0.28 23.61 10.12
CA ASP A 84 0.55 23.45 8.94
C ASP A 84 1.21 22.05 8.90
N ALA A 85 1.71 21.57 10.04
CA ALA A 85 2.33 20.24 10.15
C ALA A 85 1.31 19.12 9.93
N THR A 86 0.12 19.24 10.52
CA THR A 86 -0.95 18.25 10.38
C THR A 86 -1.54 18.26 8.97
N ASP A 87 -1.77 19.44 8.37
CA ASP A 87 -2.21 19.59 7.00
C ASP A 87 -1.21 18.95 6.01
N SER A 88 0.09 19.12 6.27
CA SER A 88 1.14 18.49 5.46
C SER A 88 1.07 16.96 5.51
N ARG A 89 0.90 16.39 6.72
CA ARG A 89 0.75 14.93 6.90
C ARG A 89 -0.50 14.41 6.18
N VAL A 90 -1.65 15.06 6.37
CA VAL A 90 -2.90 14.69 5.68
C VAL A 90 -2.71 14.68 4.16
N ARG A 91 -2.05 15.69 3.59
CA ARG A 91 -1.77 15.73 2.14
C ARG A 91 -0.84 14.61 1.71
N ALA A 92 0.22 14.30 2.47
CA ALA A 92 1.15 13.23 2.16
C ALA A 92 0.45 11.87 2.11
N HIS A 93 -0.36 11.54 3.13
CA HIS A 93 -1.13 10.29 3.16
C HIS A 93 -2.13 10.20 1.99
N ALA A 94 -2.84 11.28 1.71
CA ALA A 94 -3.81 11.34 0.61
C ALA A 94 -3.14 11.17 -0.76
N LEU A 95 -2.01 11.84 -1.02
CA LEU A 95 -1.27 11.71 -2.28
C LEU A 95 -0.74 10.29 -2.48
N ALA A 96 -0.13 9.71 -1.45
CA ALA A 96 0.34 8.33 -1.52
C ALA A 96 -0.80 7.33 -1.74
N ALA A 97 -1.98 7.56 -1.13
CA ALA A 97 -3.16 6.71 -1.33
C ALA A 97 -3.73 6.82 -2.74
N LEU A 98 -3.78 8.02 -3.32
CA LEU A 98 -4.19 8.23 -4.71
C LEU A 98 -3.24 7.50 -5.66
N GLU A 99 -1.94 7.59 -5.44
CA GLU A 99 -0.94 6.91 -6.25
C GLU A 99 -1.07 5.38 -6.16
N ARG A 100 -1.20 4.82 -4.95
CA ARG A 100 -1.45 3.38 -4.74
C ARG A 100 -2.72 2.88 -5.43
N ALA A 101 -3.74 3.74 -5.52
CA ALA A 101 -4.99 3.44 -6.20
C ALA A 101 -4.91 3.60 -7.73
N GLY A 102 -3.77 4.05 -8.27
CA GLY A 102 -3.58 4.34 -9.69
C GLY A 102 -4.34 5.59 -10.15
N ILE A 103 -4.72 6.47 -9.21
CA ILE A 103 -5.46 7.70 -9.49
C ILE A 103 -4.46 8.83 -9.68
N ARG A 104 -4.43 9.40 -10.87
CA ARG A 104 -3.49 10.47 -11.22
C ARG A 104 -3.99 11.81 -10.70
N THR A 105 -3.13 12.50 -9.96
CA THR A 105 -3.31 13.92 -9.67
C THR A 105 -2.98 14.73 -10.92
N SER A 106 -3.78 15.75 -11.20
CA SER A 106 -3.53 16.63 -12.32
C SER A 106 -2.28 17.46 -12.07
N THR A 107 -1.32 17.34 -12.97
CA THR A 107 -0.28 18.35 -13.16
C THR A 107 -0.70 19.28 -14.30
N ARG A 108 -0.46 20.58 -14.19
CA ARG A 108 -0.63 21.51 -15.30
C ARG A 108 0.29 21.05 -16.41
N ARG A 109 -0.27 20.34 -17.41
CA ARG A 109 0.45 19.80 -18.54
C ARG A 109 0.43 20.86 -19.64
N GLU A 110 1.50 21.63 -19.77
CA GLU A 110 1.79 22.27 -21.06
C GLU A 110 2.41 21.20 -21.96
N GLU A 111 1.63 20.61 -22.86
CA GLU A 111 2.16 19.75 -23.90
C GLU A 111 2.85 20.64 -24.96
N ARG A 112 4.12 20.95 -24.74
CA ARG A 112 5.04 21.29 -25.85
C ARG A 112 5.47 19.98 -26.50
N VAL A 113 4.77 19.59 -27.55
CA VAL A 113 5.11 18.40 -28.33
C VAL A 113 6.41 18.67 -29.10
N VAL A 114 7.55 18.33 -28.51
CA VAL A 114 8.81 18.09 -29.21
C VAL A 114 8.90 16.57 -29.40
N LEU A 115 8.32 16.08 -30.49
CA LEU A 115 7.97 14.67 -30.70
C LEU A 115 9.15 13.68 -30.78
N ALA A 116 10.40 14.13 -31.02
CA ALA A 116 11.53 13.23 -31.24
C ALA A 116 12.33 12.90 -29.96
N GLU A 117 12.56 13.87 -29.08
CA GLU A 117 13.31 13.64 -27.83
C GLU A 117 12.46 12.93 -26.74
N ASP A 118 11.16 13.11 -26.78
CA ASP A 118 10.24 12.51 -25.78
C ASP A 118 10.09 10.97 -25.92
N ALA A 119 10.22 10.42 -27.12
CA ALA A 119 10.12 8.97 -27.34
C ALA A 119 11.33 8.23 -26.77
N ALA A 120 12.54 8.66 -27.12
CA ALA A 120 13.78 8.06 -26.61
C ALA A 120 13.87 8.17 -25.08
N ARG A 121 13.53 9.33 -24.52
CA ARG A 121 13.51 9.53 -23.07
C ARG A 121 12.46 8.66 -22.36
N ARG A 122 11.29 8.44 -22.96
CA ARG A 122 10.27 7.52 -22.41
C ARG A 122 10.76 6.07 -22.46
N GLU A 123 11.43 5.66 -23.53
CA GLU A 123 12.03 4.33 -23.66
C GLU A 123 13.14 4.12 -22.63
N ASP A 124 14.02 5.10 -22.44
CA ASP A 124 15.07 5.05 -21.41
C ASP A 124 14.48 4.93 -20.00
N LEU A 125 13.50 5.76 -19.65
CA LEU A 125 12.82 5.71 -18.35
C LEU A 125 12.08 4.38 -18.13
N ALA A 126 11.46 3.84 -19.17
CA ALA A 126 10.79 2.54 -19.10
C ALA A 126 11.81 1.40 -18.90
N ALA A 127 12.95 1.46 -19.59
CA ALA A 127 14.03 0.50 -19.44
C ALA A 127 14.68 0.57 -18.05
N GLU A 128 14.91 1.76 -17.53
CA GLU A 128 15.43 1.96 -16.16
C GLU A 128 14.47 1.41 -15.10
N GLU A 129 13.18 1.70 -15.24
CA GLU A 129 12.16 1.19 -14.32
C GLU A 129 12.05 -0.34 -14.40
N GLN A 130 12.08 -0.91 -15.59
CA GLN A 130 12.09 -2.36 -15.77
C GLN A 130 13.32 -3.01 -15.14
N ALA A 131 14.49 -2.41 -15.30
CA ALA A 131 15.72 -2.87 -14.66
C ALA A 131 15.64 -2.77 -13.12
N ARG A 132 15.00 -1.73 -12.58
CA ARG A 132 14.73 -1.57 -11.14
C ARG A 132 13.82 -2.70 -10.63
N ARG A 133 12.75 -3.01 -11.33
CA ARG A 133 11.80 -4.08 -10.99
C ARG A 133 12.46 -5.46 -11.01
N LEU A 134 13.27 -5.75 -12.03
CA LEU A 134 14.05 -7.00 -12.11
C LEU A 134 15.02 -7.13 -10.94
N ARG A 135 15.75 -6.06 -10.60
CA ARG A 135 16.64 -6.07 -9.43
C ARG A 135 15.88 -6.33 -8.13
N ALA A 136 14.68 -5.75 -7.97
CA ALA A 136 13.84 -5.98 -6.81
C ALA A 136 13.42 -7.46 -6.69
N LEU A 137 12.95 -8.08 -7.76
CA LEU A 137 12.60 -9.50 -7.79
C LEU A 137 13.79 -10.40 -7.48
N SER A 138 14.96 -10.10 -8.03
CA SER A 138 16.18 -10.91 -7.86
C SER A 138 16.73 -10.90 -6.44
N ARG A 139 16.39 -9.90 -5.63
CA ARG A 139 16.81 -9.82 -4.22
C ARG A 139 15.93 -10.63 -3.28
N VAL A 140 14.73 -11.03 -3.70
CA VAL A 140 13.75 -11.72 -2.86
C VAL A 140 13.95 -13.23 -2.93
N PRO A 141 14.26 -13.91 -1.81
CA PRO A 141 14.45 -15.38 -1.80
C PRO A 141 13.24 -16.16 -2.33
N LEU A 142 12.03 -15.65 -2.17
CA LEU A 142 10.81 -16.27 -2.69
C LEU A 142 10.86 -16.50 -4.21
N PHE A 143 11.56 -15.65 -4.96
CA PHE A 143 11.68 -15.70 -6.42
C PHE A 143 13.05 -16.23 -6.89
N ALA A 144 13.88 -16.76 -5.99
CA ALA A 144 15.21 -17.26 -6.33
C ALA A 144 15.19 -18.42 -7.34
N THR A 145 14.12 -19.21 -7.35
CA THR A 145 13.95 -20.39 -8.23
C THR A 145 13.40 -20.04 -9.61
N LEU A 146 12.99 -18.77 -9.81
CA LEU A 146 12.52 -18.29 -11.11
C LEU A 146 13.67 -18.02 -12.06
N SER A 147 13.52 -18.44 -13.32
CA SER A 147 14.42 -18.10 -14.41
C SER A 147 14.34 -16.59 -14.75
N GLU A 148 15.36 -16.06 -15.42
CA GLU A 148 15.37 -14.67 -15.86
C GLU A 148 14.18 -14.30 -16.78
N PRO A 149 13.75 -15.14 -17.74
CA PRO A 149 12.54 -14.89 -18.52
C PRO A 149 11.27 -14.80 -17.65
N GLU A 150 11.11 -15.66 -16.63
CA GLU A 150 9.98 -15.63 -15.72
C GLU A 150 9.98 -14.36 -14.86
N LYS A 151 11.14 -13.95 -14.35
CA LYS A 151 11.30 -12.69 -13.63
C LYS A 151 10.98 -11.48 -14.53
N LEU A 152 11.35 -11.54 -15.80
CA LEU A 152 11.04 -10.49 -16.78
C LEU A 152 9.53 -10.36 -16.96
N VAL A 153 8.80 -11.46 -17.10
CA VAL A 153 7.33 -11.46 -17.17
C VAL A 153 6.74 -10.84 -15.89
N LEU A 154 7.18 -11.28 -14.72
CA LEU A 154 6.69 -10.73 -13.44
C LEU A 154 7.00 -9.25 -13.27
N SER A 155 8.16 -8.79 -13.76
CA SER A 155 8.55 -7.38 -13.65
C SER A 155 7.55 -6.45 -14.33
N GLY A 156 6.92 -6.90 -15.41
CA GLY A 156 5.86 -6.17 -16.10
C GLY A 156 4.57 -6.00 -15.29
N HIS A 157 4.34 -6.89 -14.32
CA HIS A 157 3.14 -6.87 -13.46
C HIS A 157 3.36 -6.18 -12.11
N LEU A 158 4.58 -5.72 -11.82
CA LEU A 158 4.85 -4.98 -10.60
C LEU A 158 4.27 -3.57 -10.67
N LEU A 159 3.50 -3.20 -9.63
CA LEU A 159 2.92 -1.87 -9.48
C LEU A 159 3.63 -1.14 -8.34
N HIS A 160 4.08 0.08 -8.58
CA HIS A 160 4.65 0.92 -7.53
C HIS A 160 3.60 1.23 -6.46
N ALA A 161 3.96 1.08 -5.20
CA ALA A 161 3.08 1.24 -4.07
C ALA A 161 3.80 1.96 -2.92
N PRO A 162 3.76 3.30 -2.91
CA PRO A 162 4.33 4.10 -1.85
C PRO A 162 3.41 4.16 -0.63
N PHE A 163 4.02 4.25 0.54
CA PHE A 163 3.36 4.47 1.81
C PHE A 163 4.13 5.50 2.61
N VAL A 164 3.44 6.30 3.40
CA VAL A 164 4.08 7.24 4.32
C VAL A 164 4.15 6.66 5.74
N VAL A 165 5.04 7.18 6.55
CA VAL A 165 5.16 6.77 7.96
C VAL A 165 3.80 6.83 8.66
N GLY A 166 3.44 5.72 9.35
CA GLY A 166 2.15 5.57 10.04
C GLY A 166 1.05 4.91 9.21
N ASP A 167 1.24 4.70 7.89
CA ASP A 167 0.28 3.97 7.07
C ASP A 167 0.14 2.51 7.54
N VAL A 168 -1.11 2.04 7.61
CA VAL A 168 -1.40 0.61 7.76
C VAL A 168 -1.42 -0.02 6.37
N VAL A 169 -0.34 -0.70 6.02
CA VAL A 169 -0.15 -1.31 4.69
C VAL A 169 -1.10 -2.49 4.48
N THR A 170 -1.32 -3.28 5.52
CA THR A 170 -2.29 -4.37 5.52
C THR A 170 -2.78 -4.68 6.93
N ARG A 171 -4.04 -5.10 7.06
CA ARG A 171 -4.66 -5.47 8.34
C ARG A 171 -4.82 -6.98 8.45
N LYS A 172 -4.57 -7.53 9.64
CA LYS A 172 -4.86 -8.94 9.95
C LYS A 172 -6.33 -9.26 9.67
N GLY A 173 -6.57 -10.38 8.99
CA GLY A 173 -7.91 -10.83 8.60
C GLY A 173 -8.44 -10.25 7.30
N ALA A 174 -7.84 -9.20 6.74
CA ALA A 174 -8.24 -8.67 5.45
C ALA A 174 -8.00 -9.69 4.32
N VAL A 175 -8.92 -9.77 3.35
CA VAL A 175 -8.76 -10.59 2.15
C VAL A 175 -8.09 -9.76 1.08
N ALA A 176 -6.92 -10.23 0.61
CA ALA A 176 -6.16 -9.54 -0.43
C ALA A 176 -5.23 -10.52 -1.15
N HIS A 177 -5.31 -10.53 -2.49
CA HIS A 177 -4.63 -11.48 -3.37
C HIS A 177 -3.40 -10.87 -4.05
N TRP A 178 -2.60 -10.13 -3.27
CA TRP A 178 -1.33 -9.54 -3.71
C TRP A 178 -0.30 -9.61 -2.60
N LEU A 179 0.96 -9.50 -2.96
CA LEU A 179 2.08 -9.34 -2.04
C LEU A 179 2.78 -8.00 -2.30
N TYR A 180 3.64 -7.60 -1.37
CA TYR A 180 4.50 -6.44 -1.49
C TYR A 180 5.97 -6.83 -1.38
N LEU A 181 6.80 -6.27 -2.26
CA LEU A 181 8.26 -6.31 -2.20
C LEU A 181 8.74 -4.96 -1.68
N VAL A 182 9.48 -4.95 -0.60
CA VAL A 182 10.05 -3.71 -0.04
C VAL A 182 11.27 -3.30 -0.84
N ILE A 183 11.26 -2.06 -1.35
CA ILE A 183 12.35 -1.45 -2.11
C ILE A 183 13.19 -0.55 -1.21
N ASN A 184 12.51 0.29 -0.43
CA ASN A 184 13.12 1.28 0.46
C ASN A 184 12.23 1.49 1.69
N GLY A 185 12.84 1.96 2.79
CA GLY A 185 12.13 2.18 4.04
C GLY A 185 11.98 0.92 4.90
N GLN A 186 11.22 1.05 5.97
CA GLN A 186 10.98 0.00 6.95
C GLN A 186 9.51 -0.08 7.35
N ALA A 187 9.04 -1.28 7.61
CA ALA A 187 7.73 -1.54 8.19
C ALA A 187 7.85 -2.55 9.35
N GLU A 188 6.83 -2.57 10.20
CA GLU A 188 6.72 -3.54 11.28
C GLU A 188 5.55 -4.48 11.06
N ILE A 189 5.76 -5.76 11.36
CA ILE A 189 4.71 -6.76 11.46
C ILE A 189 4.21 -6.73 12.90
N CYS A 190 2.91 -6.47 13.08
CA CYS A 190 2.28 -6.40 14.38
C CYS A 190 1.22 -7.49 14.57
N ASP A 191 1.09 -7.94 15.78
CA ASP A 191 -0.04 -8.75 16.24
C ASP A 191 -0.71 -8.06 17.44
N ASP A 192 -1.99 -8.34 17.66
CA ASP A 192 -2.72 -7.84 18.81
C ASP A 192 -2.66 -8.89 19.94
N VAL A 193 -2.15 -8.47 21.10
CA VAL A 193 -2.05 -9.29 22.29
C VAL A 193 -2.78 -8.59 23.43
N ASN A 194 -3.93 -9.12 23.83
CA ASN A 194 -4.75 -8.56 24.89
C ASN A 194 -5.16 -7.09 24.66
N GLY A 195 -5.46 -6.72 23.40
CA GLY A 195 -5.83 -5.36 23.04
C GLY A 195 -4.64 -4.38 22.90
N VAL A 196 -3.41 -4.88 23.01
CA VAL A 196 -2.19 -4.09 22.85
C VAL A 196 -1.47 -4.56 21.59
N ARG A 197 -1.18 -3.61 20.67
CA ARG A 197 -0.37 -3.87 19.48
C ARG A 197 1.06 -4.18 19.89
N GLN A 198 1.52 -5.37 19.56
CA GLN A 198 2.92 -5.80 19.77
C GLN A 198 3.62 -6.00 18.43
N ARG A 199 4.84 -5.45 18.30
CA ARG A 199 5.70 -5.68 17.15
C ARG A 199 6.30 -7.08 17.23
N VAL A 200 6.04 -7.89 16.19
CA VAL A 200 6.57 -9.26 16.04
C VAL A 200 7.88 -9.24 15.27
N ALA A 201 7.97 -8.47 14.18
CA ALA A 201 9.15 -8.39 13.35
C ALA A 201 9.28 -7.03 12.66
N LEU A 202 10.50 -6.70 12.23
CA LEU A 202 10.79 -5.62 11.29
C LEU A 202 11.01 -6.20 9.90
N ILE A 203 10.59 -5.48 8.89
CA ILE A 203 10.81 -5.78 7.48
C ILE A 203 11.39 -4.55 6.78
N GLY A 204 12.30 -4.78 5.85
CA GLY A 204 13.03 -3.74 5.14
C GLY A 204 13.35 -4.12 3.69
N PRO A 205 14.25 -3.39 3.01
CA PRO A 205 14.58 -3.61 1.61
C PRO A 205 15.03 -5.03 1.29
N GLY A 206 14.37 -5.67 0.32
CA GLY A 206 14.57 -7.06 -0.08
C GLY A 206 13.64 -8.05 0.62
N ASP A 207 12.88 -7.61 1.61
CA ASP A 207 11.83 -8.43 2.21
C ASP A 207 10.54 -8.40 1.39
N VAL A 208 9.70 -9.41 1.63
CA VAL A 208 8.38 -9.54 1.03
C VAL A 208 7.36 -9.85 2.11
N PHE A 209 6.14 -9.36 1.96
CA PHE A 209 5.04 -9.68 2.87
C PHE A 209 3.70 -9.78 2.12
N GLY A 210 2.73 -10.48 2.72
CA GLY A 210 1.44 -10.76 2.10
C GLY A 210 1.47 -11.90 1.09
N GLU A 211 2.60 -12.59 0.96
CA GLU A 211 2.83 -13.71 0.05
C GLU A 211 1.86 -14.87 0.29
N ARG A 212 1.51 -15.13 1.56
CA ARG A 212 0.55 -16.19 1.91
C ARG A 212 -0.82 -15.91 1.30
N GLY A 213 -1.35 -14.70 1.46
CA GLY A 213 -2.65 -14.31 0.87
C GLY A 213 -2.64 -14.34 -0.65
N MET A 214 -1.54 -13.94 -1.30
CA MET A 214 -1.40 -13.96 -2.74
C MET A 214 -1.28 -15.38 -3.30
N LEU A 215 -0.59 -16.28 -2.58
CA LEU A 215 -0.33 -17.65 -3.04
C LEU A 215 -1.43 -18.65 -2.66
N THR A 216 -2.17 -18.43 -1.58
CA THR A 216 -3.15 -19.41 -1.07
C THR A 216 -4.58 -18.90 -1.01
N GLY A 217 -4.81 -17.61 -1.23
CA GLY A 217 -6.12 -16.97 -1.07
C GLY A 217 -6.54 -16.74 0.40
N GLU A 218 -5.68 -17.07 1.37
CA GLU A 218 -5.99 -16.91 2.78
C GLU A 218 -6.02 -15.43 3.20
N PRO A 219 -6.82 -15.07 4.22
CA PRO A 219 -6.78 -13.76 4.81
C PRO A 219 -5.37 -13.39 5.34
N ARG A 220 -5.09 -12.09 5.39
CA ARG A 220 -3.84 -11.55 5.93
C ARG A 220 -3.57 -12.09 7.34
N SER A 221 -2.38 -12.60 7.54
CA SER A 221 -2.00 -13.24 8.79
C SER A 221 -1.58 -12.26 9.88
N ALA A 222 -1.22 -11.03 9.54
CA ALA A 222 -0.77 -9.99 10.49
C ALA A 222 -1.12 -8.60 9.96
N THR A 223 -1.08 -7.61 10.83
CA THR A 223 -1.09 -6.20 10.46
C THR A 223 0.34 -5.75 10.17
N VAL A 224 0.52 -4.99 9.09
CA VAL A 224 1.82 -4.39 8.73
C VAL A 224 1.67 -2.88 8.67
N CYS A 225 2.56 -2.15 9.34
CA CYS A 225 2.54 -0.69 9.41
C CYS A 225 3.89 -0.13 8.96
N ALA A 226 3.86 0.94 8.19
CA ALA A 226 5.05 1.68 7.79
C ALA A 226 5.60 2.47 8.98
N ILE A 227 6.88 2.26 9.35
CA ILE A 227 7.55 3.00 10.42
C ILE A 227 8.49 4.10 9.89
N THR A 228 8.75 4.09 8.61
CA THR A 228 9.35 5.18 7.83
C THR A 228 8.51 5.37 6.57
N ASP A 229 8.82 6.36 5.74
CA ASP A 229 8.34 6.35 4.37
C ASP A 229 8.81 5.05 3.70
N LEU A 230 7.89 4.35 3.03
CA LEU A 230 8.09 2.99 2.55
C LEU A 230 7.75 2.92 1.06
N GLU A 231 8.70 2.48 0.27
CA GLU A 231 8.49 2.18 -1.15
C GLU A 231 8.40 0.67 -1.36
N CYS A 232 7.31 0.22 -1.99
CA CYS A 232 7.10 -1.18 -2.34
C CYS A 232 6.77 -1.34 -3.81
N TYR A 233 6.99 -2.53 -4.34
CA TYR A 233 6.26 -3.04 -5.49
C TYR A 233 5.17 -4.00 -5.02
N ARG A 234 3.98 -3.85 -5.58
CA ARG A 234 2.86 -4.78 -5.40
C ARG A 234 2.82 -5.75 -6.57
N LEU A 235 2.69 -7.04 -6.28
CA LEU A 235 2.45 -8.10 -7.26
C LEU A 235 1.12 -8.77 -6.96
N ASP A 236 0.19 -8.70 -7.89
CA ASP A 236 -1.14 -9.31 -7.78
C ASP A 236 -1.10 -10.78 -8.22
N LYS A 237 -2.10 -11.55 -7.77
CA LYS A 237 -2.30 -12.94 -8.20
C LYS A 237 -2.29 -13.09 -9.72
N ASP A 238 -3.00 -12.21 -10.43
CA ASP A 238 -3.16 -12.29 -11.87
C ASP A 238 -1.82 -12.15 -12.61
N GLY A 239 -0.93 -11.28 -12.12
CA GLY A 239 0.42 -11.15 -12.66
C GLY A 239 1.28 -12.40 -12.44
N PHE A 240 1.04 -13.15 -11.36
CA PHE A 240 1.76 -14.38 -11.08
C PHE A 240 1.15 -15.62 -11.77
N GLN A 241 -0.12 -15.54 -12.15
CA GLN A 241 -0.90 -16.65 -12.72
C GLN A 241 -0.22 -17.29 -13.95
N SER A 242 0.27 -16.46 -14.87
CA SER A 242 0.90 -16.94 -16.11
C SER A 242 2.18 -17.76 -15.84
N VAL A 243 2.98 -17.31 -14.88
CA VAL A 243 4.25 -17.98 -14.52
C VAL A 243 3.99 -19.33 -13.85
N ILE A 244 3.08 -19.38 -12.87
CA ILE A 244 2.79 -20.62 -12.14
C ILE A 244 2.04 -21.64 -13.00
N GLN A 245 1.22 -21.19 -13.95
CA GLN A 245 0.56 -22.10 -14.90
C GLN A 245 1.53 -22.68 -15.94
N ALA A 246 2.51 -21.88 -16.39
CA ALA A 246 3.53 -22.36 -17.33
C ALA A 246 4.48 -23.39 -16.67
N ARG A 247 4.72 -23.25 -15.36
CA ARG A 247 5.61 -24.14 -14.59
C ARG A 247 4.98 -24.51 -13.23
N PRO A 248 4.07 -25.49 -13.19
CA PRO A 248 3.36 -25.89 -11.96
C PRO A 248 4.27 -26.37 -10.82
N ASP A 249 5.48 -26.85 -11.12
CA ASP A 249 6.46 -27.29 -10.12
C ASP A 249 6.93 -26.18 -9.20
N ILE A 250 6.84 -24.90 -9.64
CA ILE A 250 7.09 -23.73 -8.78
C ILE A 250 6.23 -23.76 -7.52
N ALA A 251 5.00 -24.27 -7.60
CA ALA A 251 4.11 -24.37 -6.44
C ALA A 251 4.73 -25.18 -5.29
N GLN A 252 5.50 -26.23 -5.63
CA GLN A 252 6.18 -27.06 -4.64
C GLN A 252 7.33 -26.31 -3.96
N GLU A 253 8.09 -25.52 -4.71
CA GLU A 253 9.18 -24.71 -4.19
C GLU A 253 8.67 -23.58 -3.31
N LEU A 254 7.64 -22.86 -3.78
CA LEU A 254 6.99 -21.80 -3.02
C LEU A 254 6.37 -22.29 -1.70
N SER A 255 5.77 -23.48 -1.71
CA SER A 255 5.20 -24.05 -0.48
C SER A 255 6.27 -24.31 0.59
N ARG A 256 7.49 -24.72 0.19
CA ARG A 256 8.63 -24.88 1.13
C ARG A 256 9.07 -23.53 1.72
N VAL A 257 9.16 -22.50 0.88
CA VAL A 257 9.51 -21.15 1.33
C VAL A 257 8.46 -20.60 2.30
N LEU A 258 7.17 -20.82 2.01
CA LEU A 258 6.08 -20.39 2.91
C LEU A 258 6.16 -21.08 4.28
N VAL A 259 6.47 -22.38 4.32
CA VAL A 259 6.65 -23.13 5.58
C VAL A 259 7.80 -22.53 6.39
N ALA A 260 8.95 -22.32 5.76
CA ALA A 260 10.12 -21.75 6.43
C ALA A 260 9.81 -20.38 7.03
N ARG A 261 9.21 -19.48 6.26
CA ARG A 261 8.83 -18.15 6.74
C ARG A 261 7.76 -18.18 7.85
N ALA A 262 6.78 -19.06 7.74
CA ALA A 262 5.79 -19.25 8.80
C ALA A 262 6.45 -19.70 10.11
N ALA A 263 7.40 -20.63 10.03
CA ALA A 263 8.14 -21.12 11.19
C ALA A 263 8.98 -20.03 11.85
N GLU A 264 9.66 -19.18 11.06
CA GLU A 264 10.42 -18.03 11.57
C GLU A 264 9.54 -17.04 12.33
N LEU A 265 8.41 -16.63 11.74
CA LEU A 265 7.47 -15.71 12.38
C LEU A 265 6.84 -16.33 13.64
N ASP A 266 6.56 -17.62 13.65
CA ASP A 266 6.00 -18.31 14.82
C ASP A 266 7.05 -18.49 15.93
N ALA A 267 8.33 -18.60 15.59
CA ALA A 267 9.41 -18.53 16.58
C ALA A 267 9.45 -17.17 17.28
N LEU A 268 9.45 -16.08 16.51
CA LEU A 268 9.42 -14.71 17.05
C LEU A 268 8.17 -14.46 17.91
N ARG A 269 7.01 -14.99 17.52
CA ARG A 269 5.78 -14.90 18.31
C ARG A 269 5.88 -15.61 19.66
N ARG A 270 6.48 -16.80 19.70
CA ARG A 270 6.69 -17.55 20.94
C ARG A 270 7.56 -16.80 21.94
N ASP A 271 8.60 -16.13 21.44
CA ASP A 271 9.49 -15.32 22.28
C ASP A 271 8.74 -14.12 22.91
N LEU A 272 7.69 -13.64 22.26
CA LEU A 272 6.84 -12.54 22.72
C LEU A 272 5.60 -13.00 23.50
N ALA A 273 5.49 -14.30 23.85
CA ALA A 273 4.31 -14.91 24.47
C ALA A 273 3.00 -14.70 23.67
N VAL A 274 3.09 -14.48 22.37
CA VAL A 274 1.95 -14.41 21.46
C VAL A 274 1.52 -15.84 21.11
N SER A 275 0.20 -16.10 21.10
CA SER A 275 -0.32 -17.43 20.78
C SER A 275 0.21 -17.94 19.44
N PRO A 276 0.85 -19.13 19.43
CA PRO A 276 1.32 -19.72 18.18
C PRO A 276 0.14 -20.06 17.27
N ARG A 277 0.35 -19.94 15.98
CA ARG A 277 -0.66 -20.33 14.97
C ARG A 277 -0.65 -21.84 14.75
N PRO A 278 -1.76 -22.40 14.24
CA PRO A 278 -1.77 -23.79 13.79
C PRO A 278 -0.65 -24.00 12.77
N GLN A 279 0.21 -24.98 13.00
CA GLN A 279 1.29 -25.31 12.07
C GLN A 279 0.67 -25.81 10.76
N THR A 280 0.91 -25.09 9.68
CA THR A 280 0.55 -25.52 8.32
C THR A 280 1.76 -26.23 7.73
N ASN A 281 1.59 -27.47 7.31
CA ASN A 281 2.67 -28.25 6.72
C ASN A 281 2.85 -27.94 5.22
N HIS A 282 3.91 -28.46 4.62
CA HIS A 282 4.23 -28.26 3.21
C HIS A 282 3.11 -28.75 2.27
N LEU A 283 2.49 -29.89 2.56
CA LEU A 283 1.44 -30.47 1.71
C LEU A 283 0.16 -29.63 1.75
N ASP A 284 -0.16 -29.04 2.92
CA ASP A 284 -1.31 -28.15 3.05
C ASP A 284 -1.11 -26.87 2.23
N PHE A 285 0.07 -26.24 2.29
CA PHE A 285 0.37 -25.08 1.45
C PHE A 285 0.35 -25.44 -0.03
N LEU A 286 0.96 -26.55 -0.43
CA LEU A 286 0.97 -27.01 -1.81
C LEU A 286 -0.45 -27.23 -2.35
N THR A 287 -1.30 -27.89 -1.58
CA THR A 287 -2.69 -28.14 -1.95
C THR A 287 -3.46 -26.83 -2.15
N ARG A 288 -3.28 -25.87 -1.23
CA ARG A 288 -3.92 -24.55 -1.31
C ARG A 288 -3.44 -23.73 -2.50
N ILE A 289 -2.13 -23.71 -2.76
CA ILE A 289 -1.56 -23.04 -3.94
C ILE A 289 -2.14 -23.64 -5.22
N ARG A 290 -2.11 -24.97 -5.35
CA ARG A 290 -2.68 -25.63 -6.53
C ARG A 290 -4.15 -25.31 -6.73
N SER A 291 -4.96 -25.45 -5.70
CA SER A 291 -6.39 -25.13 -5.74
C SER A 291 -6.63 -23.65 -6.10
N PHE A 292 -5.87 -22.73 -5.51
CA PHE A 292 -6.07 -21.30 -5.71
C PHE A 292 -5.69 -20.81 -7.12
N PHE A 293 -4.69 -21.46 -7.76
CA PHE A 293 -4.27 -21.14 -9.13
C PHE A 293 -4.88 -22.08 -10.18
N GLY A 294 -5.73 -23.02 -9.79
CA GLY A 294 -6.36 -23.99 -10.72
C GLY A 294 -5.36 -24.94 -11.35
N LEU A 295 -4.31 -25.36 -10.63
CA LEU A 295 -3.31 -26.33 -11.06
C LEU A 295 -3.81 -27.75 -10.72
N ASN A 296 -4.15 -28.53 -11.73
CA ASN A 296 -4.61 -29.92 -11.57
C ASN A 296 -3.45 -30.89 -11.43
#